data_a19b78b60ae33e990ed1019a6954925b
#
_entry.id   a19b78b60ae33e990ed1019a6954925b
#
_cell.length_a   1.000
_cell.length_b   1.000
_cell.length_c   1.000
_cell.angle_alpha   90.00
_cell.angle_beta   90.00
_cell.angle_gamma   90.00
#
_symmetry.space_group_name_H-M   'P 1'
#
loop_
_entity.id
_entity.type
_entity.pdbx_description
1 polymer ?
#
loop_
_entity_poly.entity_id
_entity_poly.type
_entity_poly.pdbx_seq_one_letter_code
_entity_poly.pdbx_strand_id
1 'polypeptide(L)'
;RDQPRSRGLGDVYKRQSFLDKLANGATPEMIRDEKTPSALLDGLIAEENTGDSCWIIFNKGYHELQVDLQKEMELHDVLLRMLNYRPGGIRLPSKVYLYASLDGDSYRLLSIKDTPSFQNAKHDAWIDGVLFEGIDVNTRYLKVAFEADTPVYMDELFVNPVIR
;
A
#
# COMPACT_ATOMS: atom_id res chain seq x y z
N ARG A 1 18.49 -8.51 10.75
CA ARG A 1 18.48 -7.06 10.92
C ARG A 1 17.55 -6.67 12.05
N ASP A 2 18.03 -5.81 12.89
CA ASP A 2 17.15 -5.21 13.87
C ASP A 2 15.94 -4.59 13.18
N GLN A 3 14.85 -4.50 13.89
CA GLN A 3 13.61 -3.98 13.34
C GLN A 3 13.26 -2.62 13.94
N PRO A 4 14.11 -1.59 13.74
CA PRO A 4 13.78 -0.28 14.31
C PRO A 4 12.45 0.23 13.80
N ARG A 5 12.17 -0.02 12.53
CA ARG A 5 10.91 0.42 11.99
C ARG A 5 9.73 -0.36 12.56
N SER A 6 9.91 -1.66 12.84
CA SER A 6 8.84 -2.44 13.46
C SER A 6 8.50 -1.89 14.84
N ARG A 7 9.53 -1.61 15.63
CA ARG A 7 9.33 -0.99 16.93
C ARG A 7 8.74 0.41 16.78
N GLY A 8 9.22 1.16 15.79
CA GLY A 8 8.73 2.50 15.52
C GLY A 8 7.29 2.54 15.03
N LEU A 9 6.81 1.43 14.48
CA LEU A 9 5.44 1.39 13.95
C LEU A 9 4.37 1.50 15.04
N GLY A 10 4.73 1.36 16.31
CA GLY A 10 3.82 1.66 17.39
C GLY A 10 3.62 3.16 17.62
N ASP A 11 4.50 3.98 17.09
CA ASP A 11 4.48 5.43 17.25
C ASP A 11 4.03 6.08 15.94
N VAL A 12 2.93 6.84 15.99
CA VAL A 12 2.32 7.42 14.81
C VAL A 12 3.29 8.33 14.06
N TYR A 13 4.04 9.16 14.78
CA TYR A 13 4.96 10.11 14.14
C TYR A 13 6.14 9.41 13.48
N LYS A 14 6.72 8.41 14.16
CA LYS A 14 7.84 7.66 13.60
C LYS A 14 7.41 6.87 12.38
N ARG A 15 6.22 6.28 12.44
CA ARG A 15 5.67 5.51 11.32
C ARG A 15 5.46 6.40 10.11
N GLN A 16 4.84 7.56 10.31
CA GLN A 16 4.61 8.49 9.22
C GLN A 16 5.91 9.03 8.66
N SER A 17 6.87 9.37 9.54
CA SER A 17 8.18 9.85 9.09
C SER A 17 8.87 8.82 8.19
N PHE A 18 8.78 7.53 8.53
CA PHE A 18 9.31 6.47 7.69
C PHE A 18 8.60 6.43 6.33
N LEU A 19 7.27 6.48 6.35
CA LEU A 19 6.46 6.40 5.12
C LEU A 19 6.72 7.59 4.19
N ASP A 20 7.02 8.75 4.76
CA ASP A 20 7.27 9.97 3.97
C ASP A 20 8.62 9.95 3.26
N LYS A 21 9.52 9.06 3.63
CA LYS A 21 10.89 8.99 3.09
C LYS A 21 11.07 7.95 2.01
N LEU A 22 10.01 7.27 1.62
CA LEU A 22 10.13 6.17 0.68
C LEU A 22 10.11 6.67 -0.76
N ALA A 23 10.95 6.04 -1.59
CA ALA A 23 10.89 6.18 -3.03
C ALA A 23 10.40 4.87 -3.63
N ASN A 24 9.52 4.95 -4.61
CA ASN A 24 8.92 3.78 -5.24
C ASN A 24 9.87 3.16 -6.25
N GLY A 25 9.98 1.84 -6.22
CA GLY A 25 10.72 1.12 -7.25
C GLY A 25 9.90 0.87 -8.51
N ALA A 26 8.59 1.11 -8.46
CA ALA A 26 7.71 0.98 -9.62
C ALA A 26 7.36 2.37 -10.17
N THR A 27 6.95 2.41 -11.43
CA THR A 27 6.62 3.65 -12.14
C THR A 27 5.22 3.53 -12.75
N PRO A 28 4.59 4.65 -13.13
CA PRO A 28 3.22 4.63 -13.67
C PRO A 28 3.05 3.73 -14.91
N GLU A 29 4.09 3.55 -15.70
CA GLU A 29 4.04 2.68 -16.87
C GLU A 29 3.81 1.21 -16.54
N MET A 30 4.01 0.83 -15.29
CA MET A 30 3.87 -0.56 -14.83
C MET A 30 2.44 -0.93 -14.47
N ILE A 31 1.50 0.01 -14.50
CA ILE A 31 0.09 -0.30 -14.29
C ILE A 31 -0.40 -1.19 -15.44
N ARG A 32 -1.05 -2.28 -15.07
CA ARG A 32 -1.43 -3.29 -16.04
C ARG A 32 -2.76 -3.05 -16.72
N ASP A 33 -3.70 -2.44 -16.03
CA ASP A 33 -5.05 -2.26 -16.54
C ASP A 33 -5.61 -0.90 -16.12
N GLU A 34 -6.73 -0.53 -16.76
CA GLU A 34 -7.37 0.76 -16.52
C GLU A 34 -8.01 0.88 -15.13
N LYS A 35 -8.30 -0.25 -14.49
CA LYS A 35 -8.94 -0.24 -13.18
C LYS A 35 -7.97 0.11 -12.06
N THR A 36 -6.69 -0.06 -12.32
CA THR A 36 -5.63 0.29 -11.36
C THR A 36 -5.12 1.67 -11.71
N PRO A 37 -5.38 2.69 -10.87
CA PRO A 37 -4.95 4.05 -11.20
C PRO A 37 -3.43 4.17 -11.26
N SER A 38 -2.92 4.76 -12.34
CA SER A 38 -1.47 4.95 -12.51
C SER A 38 -0.89 5.91 -11.47
N ALA A 39 -1.72 6.78 -10.91
CA ALA A 39 -1.29 7.70 -9.87
C ALA A 39 -0.82 6.98 -8.60
N LEU A 40 -1.17 5.70 -8.42
CA LEU A 40 -0.63 4.91 -7.31
C LEU A 40 0.88 4.69 -7.40
N LEU A 41 1.46 4.90 -8.56
CA LEU A 41 2.90 4.69 -8.79
C LEU A 41 3.63 5.98 -9.20
N ASP A 42 3.00 7.14 -9.00
CA ASP A 42 3.57 8.41 -9.47
C ASP A 42 4.55 9.06 -8.49
N GLY A 43 4.67 8.51 -7.30
CA GLY A 43 5.58 9.04 -6.30
C GLY A 43 5.07 10.27 -5.56
N LEU A 44 3.84 10.71 -5.83
CA LEU A 44 3.26 11.86 -5.16
C LEU A 44 2.47 11.39 -3.94
N ILE A 45 2.81 11.94 -2.79
CA ILE A 45 2.18 11.54 -1.54
C ILE A 45 1.34 12.68 -0.98
N ALA A 46 0.29 12.29 -0.25
CA ALA A 46 -0.68 13.22 0.30
C ALA A 46 -0.34 13.62 1.73
N GLU A 47 -0.89 14.75 2.13
CA GLU A 47 -0.89 15.17 3.53
C GLU A 47 -1.98 14.43 4.30
N GLU A 48 -1.94 14.51 5.61
CA GLU A 48 -2.85 13.78 6.49
C GLU A 48 -4.21 14.45 6.65
N ASN A 49 -4.83 14.77 5.52
CA ASN A 49 -6.19 15.31 5.51
C ASN A 49 -6.94 14.76 4.30
N THR A 50 -8.25 14.69 4.41
CA THR A 50 -9.09 14.09 3.37
C THR A 50 -9.21 14.96 2.12
N GLY A 51 -8.79 16.21 2.19
CA GLY A 51 -8.92 17.16 1.06
C GLY A 51 -7.73 17.17 0.13
N ASP A 52 -6.65 16.46 0.45
CA ASP A 52 -5.49 16.46 -0.42
C ASP A 52 -5.81 15.70 -1.71
N SER A 53 -5.45 16.31 -2.84
CA SER A 53 -5.79 15.77 -4.16
C SER A 53 -4.98 14.52 -4.53
N CYS A 54 -3.93 14.22 -3.79
CA CYS A 54 -3.14 13.01 -4.07
C CYS A 54 -3.82 11.74 -3.56
N TRP A 55 -4.85 11.85 -2.73
CA TRP A 55 -5.58 10.66 -2.30
C TRP A 55 -6.41 10.09 -3.44
N ILE A 56 -6.26 8.79 -3.66
CA ILE A 56 -7.12 8.02 -4.55
C ILE A 56 -8.11 7.30 -3.67
N ILE A 57 -9.40 7.48 -3.96
CA ILE A 57 -10.47 6.97 -3.10
C ILE A 57 -11.05 5.72 -3.75
N PHE A 58 -11.01 4.63 -3.01
CA PHE A 58 -11.63 3.36 -3.40
C PHE A 58 -12.93 3.22 -2.61
N ASN A 59 -14.05 3.11 -3.31
CA ASN A 59 -15.35 2.96 -2.68
C ASN A 59 -15.46 1.62 -1.95
N LYS A 60 -16.43 1.51 -1.06
CA LYS A 60 -16.73 0.22 -0.41
C LYS A 60 -16.85 -0.88 -1.46
N GLY A 61 -16.33 -2.06 -1.13
CA GLY A 61 -16.37 -3.21 -2.01
C GLY A 61 -15.00 -3.79 -2.26
N TYR A 62 -14.96 -4.73 -3.19
CA TYR A 62 -13.74 -5.47 -3.52
C TYR A 62 -12.95 -4.73 -4.59
N HIS A 63 -11.63 -4.67 -4.39
CA HIS A 63 -10.73 -4.03 -5.35
C HIS A 63 -9.50 -4.90 -5.60
N GLU A 64 -9.01 -4.87 -6.84
CA GLU A 64 -7.75 -5.49 -7.23
C GLU A 64 -6.89 -4.45 -7.91
N LEU A 65 -5.63 -4.37 -7.48
CA LEU A 65 -4.63 -3.51 -8.07
C LEU A 65 -3.61 -4.39 -8.76
N GLN A 66 -3.34 -4.17 -10.04
CA GLN A 66 -2.46 -5.03 -10.81
C GLN A 66 -1.30 -4.25 -11.39
N VAL A 67 -0.10 -4.81 -11.24
CA VAL A 67 1.14 -4.19 -11.69
C VAL A 67 1.90 -5.19 -12.55
N ASP A 68 2.41 -4.73 -13.69
CA ASP A 68 3.34 -5.46 -14.55
C ASP A 68 4.72 -4.82 -14.37
N LEU A 69 5.64 -5.55 -13.74
CA LEU A 69 7.00 -5.06 -13.55
C LEU A 69 7.78 -4.98 -14.86
N GLN A 70 7.18 -5.45 -15.95
CA GLN A 70 7.71 -5.41 -17.32
C GLN A 70 8.83 -6.40 -17.59
N LYS A 71 9.34 -7.00 -16.55
CA LYS A 71 10.30 -8.09 -16.62
C LYS A 71 10.24 -8.90 -15.35
N GLU A 72 10.70 -10.11 -15.41
CA GLU A 72 10.85 -10.94 -14.21
C GLU A 72 11.95 -10.34 -13.34
N MET A 73 11.64 -10.12 -12.06
CA MET A 73 12.58 -9.56 -11.11
C MET A 73 12.22 -9.98 -9.70
N GLU A 74 13.12 -9.78 -8.78
CA GLU A 74 12.88 -10.13 -7.40
C GLU A 74 11.97 -9.10 -6.75
N LEU A 75 10.92 -9.59 -6.10
CA LEU A 75 9.99 -8.76 -5.32
C LEU A 75 10.38 -8.91 -3.85
N HIS A 76 10.79 -7.80 -3.24
CA HIS A 76 11.23 -7.79 -1.84
C HIS A 76 10.14 -7.31 -0.91
N ASP A 77 9.60 -6.13 -1.17
CA ASP A 77 8.63 -5.49 -0.29
C ASP A 77 7.54 -4.81 -1.11
N VAL A 78 6.34 -4.80 -0.54
CA VAL A 78 5.19 -4.05 -1.09
C VAL A 78 4.56 -3.30 0.08
N LEU A 79 4.25 -2.04 -0.13
CA LEU A 79 3.65 -1.19 0.90
C LEU A 79 2.53 -0.34 0.31
N LEU A 80 1.37 -0.40 0.95
CA LEU A 80 0.24 0.46 0.60
C LEU A 80 0.15 1.57 1.64
N ARG A 81 0.24 2.82 1.18
CA ARG A 81 0.19 4.01 2.05
C ARG A 81 -1.22 4.55 2.05
N MET A 82 -1.83 4.68 3.22
CA MET A 82 -3.27 4.96 3.35
C MET A 82 -3.53 5.93 4.49
N LEU A 83 -4.73 6.51 4.47
CA LEU A 83 -5.18 7.47 5.47
C LEU A 83 -6.20 6.83 6.41
N ASN A 84 -6.02 7.04 7.69
CA ASN A 84 -7.06 6.86 8.70
C ASN A 84 -7.66 8.23 9.03
N TYR A 85 -8.98 8.31 9.03
CA TYR A 85 -9.67 9.54 9.42
C TYR A 85 -10.88 9.17 10.28
N ARG A 86 -10.71 9.33 11.60
CA ARG A 86 -11.71 8.87 12.56
C ARG A 86 -13.06 9.55 12.41
N PRO A 87 -13.14 10.88 12.27
CA PRO A 87 -14.46 11.53 12.20
C PRO A 87 -15.31 11.04 11.03
N GLY A 88 -14.67 10.66 9.92
CA GLY A 88 -15.36 10.13 8.74
C GLY A 88 -15.47 8.62 8.71
N GLY A 89 -14.95 7.93 9.71
CA GLY A 89 -14.95 6.48 9.74
C GLY A 89 -14.04 5.85 8.68
N ILE A 90 -13.12 6.62 8.12
CA ILE A 90 -12.22 6.15 7.06
C ILE A 90 -11.07 5.38 7.70
N ARG A 91 -10.84 4.16 7.24
CA ARG A 91 -9.80 3.30 7.79
C ARG A 91 -9.24 2.39 6.72
N LEU A 92 -8.14 1.72 7.06
CA LEU A 92 -7.55 0.72 6.19
C LEU A 92 -8.48 -0.50 6.09
N PRO A 93 -8.43 -1.25 4.98
CA PRO A 93 -9.18 -2.50 4.88
C PRO A 93 -8.66 -3.50 5.92
N SER A 94 -9.53 -4.37 6.40
CA SER A 94 -9.17 -5.31 7.48
C SER A 94 -8.14 -6.34 7.03
N LYS A 95 -8.18 -6.75 5.76
CA LYS A 95 -7.22 -7.70 5.19
C LYS A 95 -6.78 -7.23 3.82
N VAL A 96 -5.51 -7.46 3.53
CA VAL A 96 -4.94 -7.19 2.20
C VAL A 96 -4.21 -8.45 1.76
N TYR A 97 -4.43 -8.84 0.51
CA TYR A 97 -3.89 -10.05 -0.10
C TYR A 97 -2.88 -9.66 -1.17
N LEU A 98 -1.72 -10.29 -1.14
CA LEU A 98 -0.68 -10.08 -2.16
C LEU A 98 -0.49 -11.36 -2.96
N TYR A 99 -0.57 -11.23 -4.28
CA TYR A 99 -0.40 -12.33 -5.22
C TYR A 99 0.72 -12.01 -6.20
N ALA A 100 1.33 -13.06 -6.75
CA ALA A 100 2.35 -12.93 -7.79
C ALA A 100 2.04 -13.88 -8.94
N SER A 101 2.54 -13.51 -10.13
CA SER A 101 2.40 -14.34 -11.33
C SER A 101 3.58 -14.10 -12.26
N LEU A 102 3.99 -15.14 -12.96
CA LEU A 102 5.02 -15.04 -14.01
C LEU A 102 4.41 -14.77 -15.39
N ASP A 103 3.17 -15.20 -15.60
CA ASP A 103 2.52 -15.10 -16.92
C ASP A 103 1.39 -14.08 -16.95
N GLY A 104 0.98 -13.55 -15.82
CA GLY A 104 -0.09 -12.57 -15.74
C GLY A 104 -1.50 -13.18 -15.72
N ASP A 105 -1.61 -14.49 -15.80
CA ASP A 105 -2.90 -15.18 -15.81
C ASP A 105 -3.09 -16.04 -14.58
N SER A 106 -2.08 -16.80 -14.20
CA SER A 106 -2.12 -17.68 -13.03
C SER A 106 -1.41 -17.01 -11.89
N TYR A 107 -2.17 -16.64 -10.87
CA TYR A 107 -1.64 -15.97 -9.69
C TYR A 107 -1.61 -16.91 -8.50
N ARG A 108 -0.56 -16.79 -7.70
CA ARG A 108 -0.47 -17.51 -6.43
C ARG A 108 -0.44 -16.53 -5.30
N LEU A 109 -1.08 -16.90 -4.20
CA LEU A 109 -1.09 -16.08 -3.00
C LEU A 109 0.27 -16.13 -2.32
N LEU A 110 0.85 -14.96 -2.07
CA LEU A 110 2.13 -14.86 -1.37
C LEU A 110 1.93 -14.57 0.11
N SER A 111 1.00 -13.69 0.44
CA SER A 111 0.85 -13.25 1.83
C SER A 111 -0.51 -12.61 2.03
N ILE A 112 -1.02 -12.70 3.25
CA ILE A 112 -2.20 -12.00 3.72
C ILE A 112 -1.78 -11.17 4.91
N LYS A 113 -2.13 -9.89 4.90
CA LYS A 113 -1.88 -9.00 6.04
C LYS A 113 -3.20 -8.59 6.66
N ASP A 114 -3.32 -8.84 7.95
CA ASP A 114 -4.38 -8.26 8.76
C ASP A 114 -3.94 -6.86 9.15
N THR A 115 -4.80 -5.88 8.96
CA THR A 115 -4.50 -4.52 9.40
C THR A 115 -5.06 -4.32 10.79
N PRO A 116 -4.36 -3.55 11.63
CA PRO A 116 -4.86 -3.30 12.97
C PRO A 116 -6.14 -2.47 12.90
N SER A 117 -7.01 -2.72 13.85
CA SER A 117 -8.20 -1.91 13.98
C SER A 117 -7.83 -0.48 14.36
N PHE A 118 -8.80 0.38 14.28
CA PHE A 118 -8.69 1.80 14.56
C PHE A 118 -8.32 2.01 16.02
N GLN A 119 -7.05 2.28 16.29
CA GLN A 119 -6.54 2.26 17.65
C GLN A 119 -6.12 3.62 18.20
N ASN A 120 -5.82 4.57 17.32
CA ASN A 120 -5.25 5.81 17.79
C ASN A 120 -6.32 6.75 18.35
N ALA A 121 -6.26 6.99 19.66
CA ALA A 121 -7.22 7.85 20.33
C ALA A 121 -6.80 9.33 20.34
N LYS A 122 -5.56 9.66 19.96
CA LYS A 122 -5.04 11.01 20.11
C LYS A 122 -5.15 11.84 18.83
N HIS A 123 -5.28 11.20 17.69
CA HIS A 123 -5.30 11.89 16.41
C HIS A 123 -6.56 11.54 15.65
N ASP A 124 -7.17 12.54 15.02
CA ASP A 124 -8.32 12.31 14.15
C ASP A 124 -7.89 11.76 12.80
N ALA A 125 -6.74 12.18 12.33
CA ALA A 125 -6.20 11.73 11.04
C ALA A 125 -4.75 11.30 11.21
N TRP A 126 -4.40 10.20 10.58
CA TRP A 126 -2.98 9.78 10.52
C TRP A 126 -2.78 8.86 9.34
N ILE A 127 -1.55 8.89 8.80
CA ILE A 127 -1.16 8.08 7.67
C ILE A 127 -0.53 6.79 8.20
N ASP A 128 -0.89 5.68 7.57
CA ASP A 128 -0.39 4.37 7.95
C ASP A 128 -0.15 3.56 6.67
N GLY A 129 0.36 2.37 6.84
CA GLY A 129 0.65 1.51 5.70
C GLY A 129 0.41 0.05 6.00
N VAL A 130 0.13 -0.70 4.94
CA VAL A 130 0.11 -2.16 5.00
C VAL A 130 1.39 -2.62 4.34
N LEU A 131 2.27 -3.24 5.11
CA LEU A 131 3.61 -3.60 4.66
C LEU A 131 3.74 -5.10 4.53
N PHE A 132 4.09 -5.54 3.32
CA PHE A 132 4.55 -6.89 3.05
C PHE A 132 6.06 -6.81 2.88
N GLU A 133 6.81 -7.35 3.82
CA GLU A 133 8.27 -7.29 3.75
C GLU A 133 8.88 -8.68 3.72
N GLY A 134 10.06 -8.78 3.14
CA GLY A 134 10.80 -10.04 3.08
C GLY A 134 10.14 -11.07 2.18
N ILE A 135 9.48 -10.64 1.11
CA ILE A 135 8.79 -11.54 0.19
C ILE A 135 9.79 -12.43 -0.54
N ASP A 136 10.79 -11.83 -1.15
CA ASP A 136 11.94 -12.47 -1.81
C ASP A 136 11.57 -13.58 -2.80
N VAL A 137 10.67 -13.26 -3.73
CA VAL A 137 10.29 -14.15 -4.82
C VAL A 137 10.52 -13.48 -6.15
N ASN A 138 10.89 -14.25 -7.18
CA ASN A 138 10.96 -13.77 -8.54
C ASN A 138 9.57 -13.76 -9.14
N THR A 139 9.19 -12.62 -9.72
CA THR A 139 7.88 -12.48 -10.36
C THR A 139 7.93 -11.36 -11.38
N ARG A 140 6.96 -11.34 -12.29
CA ARG A 140 6.77 -10.22 -13.20
C ARG A 140 5.51 -9.44 -12.89
N TYR A 141 4.45 -10.13 -12.50
CA TYR A 141 3.15 -9.50 -12.22
C TYR A 141 2.83 -9.60 -10.75
N LEU A 142 2.25 -8.57 -10.20
CA LEU A 142 1.71 -8.65 -8.86
C LEU A 142 0.29 -8.11 -8.83
N LYS A 143 -0.47 -8.62 -7.88
CA LYS A 143 -1.84 -8.21 -7.65
C LYS A 143 -2.03 -8.01 -6.16
N VAL A 144 -2.62 -6.88 -5.80
CA VAL A 144 -3.01 -6.58 -4.42
C VAL A 144 -4.51 -6.51 -4.39
N ALA A 145 -5.13 -7.24 -3.49
CA ALA A 145 -6.59 -7.29 -3.40
C ALA A 145 -7.04 -6.98 -1.98
N PHE A 146 -8.17 -6.30 -1.87
CA PHE A 146 -8.75 -6.01 -0.56
C PHE A 146 -10.25 -5.76 -0.69
N GLU A 147 -10.95 -5.97 0.43
CA GLU A 147 -12.34 -5.60 0.56
C GLU A 147 -12.39 -4.32 1.39
N ALA A 148 -12.93 -3.26 0.83
CA ALA A 148 -13.04 -1.97 1.52
C ALA A 148 -14.35 -1.93 2.32
N ASP A 149 -14.26 -1.91 3.63
CA ASP A 149 -15.42 -1.79 4.53
C ASP A 149 -15.93 -0.35 4.61
N THR A 150 -15.03 0.59 4.42
CA THR A 150 -15.29 2.02 4.33
C THR A 150 -14.55 2.51 3.08
N PRO A 151 -14.80 3.72 2.60
CA PRO A 151 -13.92 4.24 1.55
C PRO A 151 -12.47 4.18 2.01
N VAL A 152 -11.60 3.71 1.11
CA VAL A 152 -10.16 3.59 1.38
C VAL A 152 -9.46 4.71 0.64
N TYR A 153 -8.65 5.48 1.36
CA TYR A 153 -7.84 6.56 0.82
C TYR A 153 -6.40 6.08 0.72
N MET A 154 -5.91 5.94 -0.50
CA MET A 154 -4.55 5.46 -0.77
C MET A 154 -3.87 6.43 -1.73
N ASP A 155 -2.61 6.78 -1.46
CA ASP A 155 -1.89 7.69 -2.36
C ASP A 155 -0.78 6.99 -3.12
N GLU A 156 -0.19 5.94 -2.58
CA GLU A 156 0.92 5.29 -3.25
C GLU A 156 0.94 3.79 -2.93
N LEU A 157 1.20 2.99 -3.97
CA LEU A 157 1.50 1.58 -3.87
C LEU A 157 2.99 1.43 -4.13
N PHE A 158 3.77 1.18 -3.10
CA PHE A 158 5.22 1.04 -3.22
C PHE A 158 5.58 -0.39 -3.55
N VAL A 159 6.39 -0.58 -4.56
CA VAL A 159 6.95 -1.87 -4.93
C VAL A 159 8.47 -1.75 -4.81
N ASN A 160 9.08 -2.62 -4.02
CA ASN A 160 10.51 -2.57 -3.73
C ASN A 160 10.97 -1.16 -3.33
N PRO A 161 10.30 -0.53 -2.35
CA PRO A 161 10.65 0.85 -1.99
C PRO A 161 12.03 0.92 -1.37
N VAL A 162 12.67 2.07 -1.54
CA VAL A 162 13.93 2.39 -0.88
C VAL A 162 13.78 3.68 -0.10
N ILE A 163 14.57 3.85 0.95
CA ILE A 163 14.58 5.09 1.72
C ILE A 163 15.43 6.11 0.97
N ARG A 164 14.83 7.27 0.76
CA ARG A 164 15.52 8.40 0.09
C ARG A 164 16.52 9.02 1.01
#